data_c5ba34e2fcf960f84ac0f06726cffc77
#
_entry.id   c5ba34e2fcf960f84ac0f06726cffc77
#
_cell.length_a   1.000
_cell.length_b   1.000
_cell.length_c   1.000
_cell.angle_alpha   90.00
_cell.angle_beta   90.00
_cell.angle_gamma   90.00
#
_symmetry.space_group_name_H-M   'P 1'
#
loop_
_entity.id
_entity.type
_entity.pdbx_description
1 polymer ?
#
loop_
_entity_poly.entity_id
_entity_poly.type
_entity_poly.pdbx_seq_one_letter_code
_entity_poly.pdbx_strand_id
1 'polypeptide(L)'
;MESSFSLSDGFDESLLQDYKQAILEIPKITQVKSQRGRTYGSNIYLDIILEMNPDLSVYESHEIADQVEEMLMERFGIFDIDIHIEPAPIPEDEILDNVYKKLLMREQLVDQGSQLDNLLSEEFFYISQDGRQLNKAEFQAEKSSEKKFKNFELISISHKTKLIRYQIDDVLHTSIWRRHENWQNIFHQETRKGD
;
A
#
# COMPACT_ATOMS: atom_id res chain seq x y z
N MET A 1 -22.14 -6.39 11.00
CA MET A 1 -22.20 -7.32 12.16
C MET A 1 -21.99 -8.70 11.59
N GLU A 2 -20.75 -9.07 11.31
CA GLU A 2 -20.39 -10.40 10.81
C GLU A 2 -19.88 -11.20 12.00
N SER A 3 -20.63 -12.26 12.30
CA SER A 3 -20.29 -13.22 13.35
C SER A 3 -19.09 -14.05 12.89
N SER A 4 -17.95 -13.86 13.54
CA SER A 4 -16.85 -14.81 13.47
C SER A 4 -17.34 -16.15 14.04
N PHE A 5 -17.49 -17.14 13.18
CA PHE A 5 -17.79 -18.49 13.60
C PHE A 5 -16.57 -19.07 14.33
N SER A 6 -16.61 -19.09 15.65
CA SER A 6 -15.73 -19.90 16.47
C SER A 6 -16.38 -21.30 16.55
N LEU A 7 -15.84 -22.24 15.79
CA LEU A 7 -16.17 -23.68 15.95
C LEU A 7 -15.06 -24.30 16.78
N SER A 8 -15.22 -24.26 18.09
CA SER A 8 -14.33 -24.95 19.03
C SER A 8 -15.07 -26.12 19.65
N ASP A 9 -14.65 -27.35 19.35
CA ASP A 9 -15.09 -28.54 20.08
C ASP A 9 -14.52 -28.52 21.52
N GLY A 10 -15.22 -27.81 22.44
CA GLY A 10 -14.88 -27.79 23.85
C GLY A 10 -13.65 -26.95 24.26
N PHE A 11 -13.08 -26.13 23.36
CA PHE A 11 -12.01 -25.19 23.69
C PHE A 11 -12.57 -23.96 24.39
N ASP A 12 -11.87 -23.44 25.40
CA ASP A 12 -12.29 -22.24 26.13
C ASP A 12 -12.20 -20.98 25.27
N GLU A 13 -13.36 -20.40 24.92
CA GLU A 13 -13.44 -19.20 24.11
C GLU A 13 -12.79 -17.97 24.76
N SER A 14 -12.67 -17.92 26.08
CA SER A 14 -12.03 -16.82 26.79
C SER A 14 -10.54 -16.75 26.45
N LEU A 15 -9.87 -17.88 26.28
CA LEU A 15 -8.48 -17.97 25.89
C LEU A 15 -8.27 -17.42 24.46
N LEU A 16 -9.22 -17.69 23.54
CA LEU A 16 -9.15 -17.16 22.18
C LEU A 16 -9.21 -15.63 22.15
N GLN A 17 -9.97 -15.00 23.06
CA GLN A 17 -10.00 -13.54 23.17
C GLN A 17 -8.66 -12.99 23.68
N ASP A 18 -8.02 -13.63 24.63
CA ASP A 18 -6.70 -13.23 25.14
C ASP A 18 -5.64 -13.34 24.04
N TYR A 19 -5.66 -14.43 23.24
CA TYR A 19 -4.77 -14.60 22.09
C TYR A 19 -5.00 -13.49 21.05
N LYS A 20 -6.26 -13.22 20.72
CA LYS A 20 -6.63 -12.17 19.77
C LYS A 20 -6.13 -10.80 20.20
N GLN A 21 -6.27 -10.46 21.48
CA GLN A 21 -5.78 -9.18 21.99
C GLN A 21 -4.26 -9.07 21.86
N ALA A 22 -3.54 -10.11 22.25
CA ALA A 22 -2.08 -10.14 22.16
C ALA A 22 -1.58 -10.04 20.70
N ILE A 23 -2.25 -10.73 19.77
CA ILE A 23 -1.94 -10.67 18.33
C ILE A 23 -2.13 -9.24 17.79
N LEU A 24 -3.21 -8.56 18.17
CA LEU A 24 -3.52 -7.21 17.70
C LEU A 24 -2.60 -6.13 18.28
N GLU A 25 -1.77 -6.43 19.29
CA GLU A 25 -0.70 -5.56 19.78
C GLU A 25 0.48 -5.49 18.75
N ILE A 26 0.59 -6.47 17.86
CA ILE A 26 1.67 -6.51 16.85
C ILE A 26 1.32 -5.57 15.69
N PRO A 27 2.22 -4.60 15.37
CA PRO A 27 1.98 -3.64 14.30
C PRO A 27 1.76 -4.31 12.94
N LYS A 28 0.96 -3.65 12.08
CA LYS A 28 0.64 -4.08 10.70
C LYS A 28 -0.35 -5.25 10.57
N ILE A 29 -0.74 -5.90 11.67
CA ILE A 29 -1.90 -6.79 11.71
C ILE A 29 -3.15 -5.92 11.80
N THR A 30 -4.09 -6.09 10.87
CA THR A 30 -5.32 -5.30 10.82
C THR A 30 -6.47 -6.01 11.52
N GLN A 31 -6.51 -7.34 11.42
CA GLN A 31 -7.57 -8.14 12.00
C GLN A 31 -7.15 -9.60 12.20
N VAL A 32 -7.69 -10.24 13.24
CA VAL A 32 -7.76 -11.70 13.34
C VAL A 32 -9.13 -12.13 12.79
N LYS A 33 -9.14 -12.65 11.55
CA LYS A 33 -10.38 -13.02 10.84
C LYS A 33 -11.02 -14.26 11.42
N SER A 34 -10.19 -15.23 11.79
CA SER A 34 -10.62 -16.51 12.33
C SER A 34 -9.55 -17.04 13.26
N GLN A 35 -9.98 -17.73 14.29
CA GLN A 35 -9.10 -18.54 15.15
C GLN A 35 -9.87 -19.78 15.64
N ARG A 36 -9.17 -20.90 15.71
CA ARG A 36 -9.72 -22.16 16.18
C ARG A 36 -8.69 -22.85 17.07
N GLY A 37 -9.06 -23.08 18.33
CA GLY A 37 -8.24 -23.84 19.26
C GLY A 37 -8.68 -25.31 19.35
N ARG A 38 -7.71 -26.19 19.52
CA ARG A 38 -7.91 -27.61 19.76
C ARG A 38 -6.97 -28.06 20.88
N THR A 39 -7.42 -28.95 21.74
CA THR A 39 -6.58 -29.61 22.75
C THR A 39 -6.42 -31.10 22.45
N TYR A 40 -5.18 -31.56 22.50
CA TYR A 40 -4.88 -32.99 22.46
C TYR A 40 -3.94 -33.35 23.61
N GLY A 41 -4.47 -34.05 24.60
CA GLY A 41 -3.79 -34.24 25.88
C GLY A 41 -3.61 -32.89 26.60
N SER A 42 -2.37 -32.55 26.92
CA SER A 42 -2.00 -31.26 27.52
C SER A 42 -1.60 -30.19 26.49
N ASN A 43 -1.57 -30.53 25.19
CA ASN A 43 -1.08 -29.66 24.15
C ASN A 43 -2.22 -28.87 23.50
N ILE A 44 -1.99 -27.59 23.29
CA ILE A 44 -2.89 -26.66 22.58
C ILE A 44 -2.38 -26.48 21.15
N TYR A 45 -3.28 -26.63 20.18
CA TYR A 45 -3.07 -26.39 18.77
C TYR A 45 -3.98 -25.24 18.34
N LEU A 46 -3.46 -24.30 17.56
CA LEU A 46 -4.18 -23.10 17.16
C LEU A 46 -4.07 -22.88 15.65
N ASP A 47 -5.22 -22.80 14.99
CA ASP A 47 -5.31 -22.39 13.58
C ASP A 47 -5.79 -20.94 13.55
N ILE A 48 -5.06 -20.04 12.84
CA ILE A 48 -5.36 -18.60 12.80
C ILE A 48 -5.36 -18.10 11.36
N ILE A 49 -6.32 -17.24 11.03
CA ILE A 49 -6.29 -16.43 9.81
C ILE A 49 -6.07 -14.97 10.22
N LEU A 50 -4.91 -14.44 9.82
CA LEU A 50 -4.53 -13.03 10.05
C LEU A 50 -4.78 -12.22 8.80
N GLU A 51 -5.40 -11.07 8.97
CA GLU A 51 -5.46 -10.04 7.94
C GLU A 51 -4.38 -8.99 8.23
N MET A 52 -3.55 -8.72 7.23
CA MET A 52 -2.40 -7.80 7.36
C MET A 52 -2.48 -6.68 6.34
N ASN A 53 -1.73 -5.61 6.60
CA ASN A 53 -1.58 -4.50 5.67
C ASN A 53 -1.19 -5.01 4.27
N PRO A 54 -1.97 -4.69 3.22
CA PRO A 54 -1.75 -5.19 1.86
C PRO A 54 -0.46 -4.69 1.19
N ASP A 55 0.20 -3.71 1.81
CA ASP A 55 1.47 -3.15 1.33
C ASP A 55 2.72 -3.94 1.78
N LEU A 56 2.54 -4.95 2.61
CA LEU A 56 3.65 -5.80 3.05
C LEU A 56 4.16 -6.66 1.90
N SER A 57 5.47 -6.82 1.81
CA SER A 57 6.07 -7.87 1.01
C SER A 57 5.78 -9.24 1.62
N VAL A 58 5.91 -10.30 0.84
CA VAL A 58 5.79 -11.68 1.34
C VAL A 58 6.77 -11.92 2.48
N TYR A 59 8.00 -11.42 2.37
CA TYR A 59 9.02 -11.55 3.41
C TYR A 59 8.58 -10.88 4.73
N GLU A 60 8.14 -9.62 4.68
CA GLU A 60 7.67 -8.89 5.87
C GLU A 60 6.45 -9.56 6.51
N SER A 61 5.52 -10.09 5.72
CA SER A 61 4.34 -10.78 6.25
C SER A 61 4.72 -12.08 6.97
N HIS A 62 5.72 -12.81 6.47
CA HIS A 62 6.24 -14.00 7.15
C HIS A 62 6.95 -13.64 8.45
N GLU A 63 7.80 -12.61 8.49
CA GLU A 63 8.44 -12.15 9.73
C GLU A 63 7.41 -11.78 10.81
N ILE A 64 6.29 -11.18 10.42
CA ILE A 64 5.20 -10.85 11.36
C ILE A 64 4.50 -12.12 11.84
N ALA A 65 4.28 -13.10 10.97
CA ALA A 65 3.69 -14.39 11.35
C ALA A 65 4.60 -15.15 12.35
N ASP A 66 5.90 -15.17 12.09
CA ASP A 66 6.89 -15.77 12.99
C ASP A 66 6.87 -15.08 14.37
N GLN A 67 6.76 -13.73 14.42
CA GLN A 67 6.61 -13.00 15.69
C GLN A 67 5.33 -13.38 16.44
N VAL A 68 4.21 -13.57 15.72
CA VAL A 68 2.95 -14.02 16.34
C VAL A 68 3.11 -15.41 16.92
N GLU A 69 3.70 -16.33 16.16
CA GLU A 69 3.94 -17.72 16.60
C GLU A 69 4.81 -17.77 17.85
N GLU A 70 5.98 -17.10 17.82
CA GLU A 70 6.90 -17.03 18.95
C GLU A 70 6.23 -16.45 20.20
N MET A 71 5.53 -15.31 20.05
CA MET A 71 4.81 -14.66 21.16
C MET A 71 3.73 -15.55 21.76
N LEU A 72 2.94 -16.26 20.94
CA LEU A 72 1.89 -17.14 21.41
C LEU A 72 2.45 -18.38 22.09
N MET A 73 3.52 -18.98 21.57
CA MET A 73 4.19 -20.11 22.19
C MET A 73 4.81 -19.72 23.54
N GLU A 74 5.51 -18.60 23.63
CA GLU A 74 6.19 -18.15 24.83
C GLU A 74 5.22 -17.67 25.92
N ARG A 75 4.24 -16.83 25.53
CA ARG A 75 3.33 -16.18 26.49
C ARG A 75 2.20 -17.09 26.98
N PHE A 76 1.70 -17.97 26.10
CA PHE A 76 0.52 -18.79 26.38
C PHE A 76 0.78 -20.29 26.37
N GLY A 77 2.00 -20.73 26.04
CA GLY A 77 2.37 -22.14 26.05
C GLY A 77 1.67 -22.96 24.95
N ILE A 78 1.34 -22.34 23.83
CA ILE A 78 0.73 -23.03 22.70
C ILE A 78 1.78 -23.96 22.09
N PHE A 79 1.37 -25.18 21.77
CA PHE A 79 2.28 -26.24 21.31
C PHE A 79 2.57 -26.13 19.82
N ASP A 80 1.57 -25.80 19.01
CA ASP A 80 1.69 -25.70 17.55
C ASP A 80 0.66 -24.74 17.00
N ILE A 81 1.06 -23.93 15.98
CA ILE A 81 0.24 -22.88 15.44
C ILE A 81 0.33 -22.91 13.90
N ASP A 82 -0.83 -22.94 13.25
CA ASP A 82 -0.94 -22.77 11.80
C ASP A 82 -1.49 -21.36 11.50
N ILE A 83 -0.68 -20.53 10.83
CA ILE A 83 -1.03 -19.16 10.51
C ILE A 83 -1.22 -19.00 8.99
N HIS A 84 -2.45 -18.72 8.60
CA HIS A 84 -2.78 -18.27 7.25
C HIS A 84 -2.85 -16.75 7.19
N ILE A 85 -2.18 -16.15 6.19
CA ILE A 85 -2.12 -14.69 6.01
C ILE A 85 -3.00 -14.28 4.84
N GLU A 86 -3.86 -13.29 5.05
CA GLU A 86 -4.65 -12.65 4.02
C GLU A 86 -4.35 -11.14 3.98
N PRO A 87 -4.31 -10.51 2.79
CA PRO A 87 -4.20 -9.05 2.72
C PRO A 87 -5.51 -8.40 3.14
N ALA A 88 -5.43 -7.28 3.86
CA ALA A 88 -6.60 -6.44 4.13
C ALA A 88 -7.24 -5.94 2.83
N PRO A 89 -8.55 -5.75 2.79
CA PRO A 89 -9.24 -5.20 1.64
C PRO A 89 -8.64 -3.85 1.22
N ILE A 90 -8.42 -3.68 -0.08
CA ILE A 90 -7.97 -2.41 -0.64
C ILE A 90 -9.16 -1.44 -0.60
N PRO A 91 -9.02 -0.24 -0.01
CA PRO A 91 -10.07 0.78 -0.02
C PRO A 91 -10.54 1.10 -1.46
N GLU A 92 -11.83 1.41 -1.64
CA GLU A 92 -12.39 1.70 -2.98
C GLU A 92 -11.68 2.83 -3.70
N ASP A 93 -11.19 3.85 -2.98
CA ASP A 93 -10.44 4.96 -3.56
C ASP A 93 -9.02 4.57 -4.01
N GLU A 94 -8.59 3.35 -3.71
CA GLU A 94 -7.31 2.75 -4.10
C GLU A 94 -7.45 1.68 -5.20
N ILE A 95 -8.69 1.37 -5.63
CA ILE A 95 -8.93 0.56 -6.80
C ILE A 95 -8.33 1.25 -8.02
N LEU A 96 -7.72 0.49 -8.92
CA LEU A 96 -6.91 1.00 -10.03
C LEU A 96 -7.62 2.09 -10.86
N ASP A 97 -8.92 1.94 -11.14
CA ASP A 97 -9.70 2.93 -11.89
C ASP A 97 -9.86 4.26 -11.15
N ASN A 98 -9.99 4.23 -9.83
CA ASN A 98 -10.09 5.43 -9.01
C ASN A 98 -8.72 6.10 -8.88
N VAL A 99 -7.66 5.31 -8.73
CA VAL A 99 -6.28 5.80 -8.73
C VAL A 99 -5.94 6.44 -10.07
N TYR A 100 -6.33 5.83 -11.20
CA TYR A 100 -6.14 6.39 -12.53
C TYR A 100 -6.76 7.80 -12.65
N LYS A 101 -8.04 7.95 -12.30
CA LYS A 101 -8.73 9.24 -12.36
C LYS A 101 -8.08 10.28 -11.43
N LYS A 102 -7.74 9.86 -10.21
CA LYS A 102 -7.09 10.70 -9.21
C LYS A 102 -5.73 11.21 -9.70
N LEU A 103 -4.90 10.34 -10.26
CA LEU A 103 -3.57 10.69 -10.73
C LEU A 103 -3.60 11.50 -12.03
N LEU A 104 -4.54 11.23 -12.95
CA LEU A 104 -4.75 12.07 -14.12
C LEU A 104 -5.08 13.52 -13.72
N MET A 105 -6.00 13.72 -12.78
CA MET A 105 -6.33 15.05 -12.28
C MET A 105 -5.12 15.72 -11.60
N ARG A 106 -4.34 14.98 -10.83
CA ARG A 106 -3.15 15.50 -10.16
C ARG A 106 -2.03 15.90 -11.14
N GLU A 107 -1.81 15.10 -12.19
CA GLU A 107 -0.89 15.49 -13.29
C GLU A 107 -1.31 16.79 -13.95
N GLN A 108 -2.60 16.97 -14.22
CA GLN A 108 -3.13 18.22 -14.77
C GLN A 108 -2.88 19.42 -13.84
N LEU A 109 -3.03 19.23 -12.53
CA LEU A 109 -2.74 20.27 -11.54
C LEU A 109 -1.24 20.61 -11.49
N VAL A 110 -0.37 19.60 -11.59
CA VAL A 110 1.09 19.83 -11.66
C VAL A 110 1.46 20.58 -12.92
N ASP A 111 0.92 20.20 -14.07
CA ASP A 111 1.17 20.90 -15.37
C ASP A 111 0.69 22.37 -15.32
N GLN A 112 -0.39 22.65 -14.60
CA GLN A 112 -0.92 23.99 -14.38
C GLN A 112 -0.16 24.80 -13.33
N GLY A 113 0.82 24.21 -12.65
CA GLY A 113 1.51 24.81 -11.51
C GLY A 113 0.64 25.04 -10.27
N SER A 114 -0.41 24.23 -10.13
CA SER A 114 -1.39 24.34 -9.03
C SER A 114 -1.09 23.32 -7.94
N GLN A 115 -1.21 23.73 -6.67
CA GLN A 115 -1.06 22.88 -5.48
C GLN A 115 0.28 22.12 -5.41
N LEU A 116 1.36 22.65 -5.98
CA LEU A 116 2.66 21.98 -6.07
C LEU A 116 3.20 21.55 -4.71
N ASP A 117 3.02 22.36 -3.66
CA ASP A 117 3.49 22.04 -2.31
C ASP A 117 2.92 20.71 -1.78
N ASN A 118 1.66 20.41 -2.12
CA ASN A 118 0.98 19.19 -1.69
C ASN A 118 1.20 18.01 -2.64
N LEU A 119 1.37 18.31 -3.93
CA LEU A 119 1.45 17.29 -4.98
C LEU A 119 2.87 16.79 -5.22
N LEU A 120 3.89 17.62 -4.97
CA LEU A 120 5.29 17.23 -5.11
C LEU A 120 5.85 16.78 -3.76
N SER A 121 6.54 15.64 -3.76
CA SER A 121 7.30 15.17 -2.60
C SER A 121 8.50 16.07 -2.30
N GLU A 122 9.01 16.06 -1.08
CA GLU A 122 10.31 16.70 -0.76
C GLU A 122 11.48 16.08 -1.56
N GLU A 123 11.33 14.80 -1.95
CA GLU A 123 12.30 14.08 -2.78
C GLU A 123 12.10 14.33 -4.29
N PHE A 124 11.18 15.22 -4.66
CA PHE A 124 10.83 15.45 -6.07
C PHE A 124 12.03 15.85 -6.90
N PHE A 125 12.14 15.20 -8.07
CA PHE A 125 13.20 15.43 -9.03
C PHE A 125 12.62 15.53 -10.44
N TYR A 126 12.97 16.61 -11.14
CA TYR A 126 12.50 16.88 -12.49
C TYR A 126 13.65 16.90 -13.47
N ILE A 127 13.45 16.32 -14.65
CA ILE A 127 14.36 16.43 -15.80
C ILE A 127 13.60 17.08 -16.95
N SER A 128 14.07 18.26 -17.37
CA SER A 128 13.51 19.00 -18.51
C SER A 128 13.97 18.42 -19.85
N GLN A 129 13.33 18.86 -20.95
CA GLN A 129 13.64 18.42 -22.31
C GLN A 129 15.10 18.71 -22.75
N ASP A 130 15.74 19.73 -22.18
CA ASP A 130 17.13 20.09 -22.42
C ASP A 130 18.11 19.44 -21.41
N GLY A 131 17.62 18.51 -20.58
CA GLY A 131 18.44 17.76 -19.65
C GLY A 131 18.75 18.47 -18.33
N ARG A 132 18.17 19.64 -18.06
CA ARG A 132 18.31 20.31 -16.77
C ARG A 132 17.63 19.49 -15.67
N GLN A 133 18.27 19.43 -14.53
CA GLN A 133 17.78 18.74 -13.36
C GLN A 133 17.34 19.76 -12.31
N LEU A 134 16.11 19.66 -11.86
CA LEU A 134 15.52 20.59 -10.90
C LEU A 134 14.92 19.81 -9.72
N ASN A 135 15.07 20.34 -8.52
CA ASN A 135 14.38 19.86 -7.34
C ASN A 135 13.01 20.57 -7.18
N LYS A 136 12.26 20.20 -6.14
CA LYS A 136 10.93 20.78 -5.85
C LYS A 136 10.94 22.30 -5.77
N ALA A 137 11.94 22.90 -5.11
CA ALA A 137 12.01 24.35 -4.91
C ALA A 137 12.36 25.10 -6.22
N GLU A 138 13.10 24.47 -7.10
CA GLU A 138 13.51 25.02 -8.38
C GLU A 138 12.47 24.81 -9.49
N PHE A 139 11.59 23.81 -9.30
CA PHE A 139 10.55 23.48 -10.26
C PHE A 139 9.47 24.56 -10.29
N GLN A 140 9.34 25.21 -11.42
CA GLN A 140 8.26 26.13 -11.72
C GLN A 140 7.54 25.62 -12.95
N ALA A 141 6.33 25.12 -12.75
CA ALA A 141 5.50 24.73 -13.88
C ALA A 141 5.20 25.96 -14.73
N GLU A 142 5.39 25.86 -16.04
CA GLU A 142 4.95 26.88 -16.95
C GLU A 142 3.41 26.99 -16.85
N LYS A 143 2.92 28.12 -16.34
CA LYS A 143 1.48 28.41 -16.34
C LYS A 143 1.00 28.47 -17.79
N SER A 144 0.51 27.37 -18.28
CA SER A 144 -0.05 27.30 -19.62
C SER A 144 -1.56 27.05 -19.58
N SER A 145 -2.24 27.49 -20.65
CA SER A 145 -3.63 27.13 -20.93
C SER A 145 -3.80 25.60 -20.92
N GLU A 146 -5.02 25.13 -20.65
CA GLU A 146 -5.36 23.70 -20.63
C GLU A 146 -4.71 22.93 -21.79
N LYS A 147 -3.69 22.15 -21.48
CA LYS A 147 -3.03 21.25 -22.43
C LYS A 147 -3.81 19.94 -22.47
N LYS A 148 -3.96 19.38 -23.66
CA LYS A 148 -4.62 18.07 -23.81
C LYS A 148 -3.60 16.96 -23.62
N PHE A 149 -3.80 16.18 -22.58
CA PHE A 149 -3.05 14.95 -22.35
C PHE A 149 -3.52 13.88 -23.34
N LYS A 150 -2.60 13.35 -24.13
CA LYS A 150 -2.84 12.25 -25.06
C LYS A 150 -2.14 10.98 -24.56
N ASN A 151 -2.71 9.82 -24.87
CA ASN A 151 -2.10 8.53 -24.58
C ASN A 151 -1.71 8.37 -23.08
N PHE A 152 -2.59 8.80 -22.18
CA PHE A 152 -2.34 8.68 -20.76
C PHE A 152 -2.40 7.22 -20.33
N GLU A 153 -1.27 6.71 -19.84
CA GLU A 153 -1.09 5.34 -19.37
C GLU A 153 -0.65 5.34 -17.92
N LEU A 154 -1.26 4.45 -17.12
CA LEU A 154 -0.88 4.21 -15.75
C LEU A 154 -0.35 2.78 -15.63
N ILE A 155 0.88 2.63 -15.17
CA ILE A 155 1.56 1.35 -14.94
C ILE A 155 1.76 1.17 -13.44
N SER A 156 1.21 0.10 -12.89
CA SER A 156 1.36 -0.23 -11.49
C SER A 156 2.71 -0.89 -11.25
N ILE A 157 3.65 -0.19 -10.62
CA ILE A 157 4.94 -0.76 -10.19
C ILE A 157 4.74 -1.56 -8.89
N SER A 158 4.01 -0.96 -7.95
CA SER A 158 3.59 -1.60 -6.70
C SER A 158 2.25 -1.01 -6.27
N HIS A 159 1.69 -1.49 -5.16
CA HIS A 159 0.48 -0.90 -4.59
C HIS A 159 0.66 0.60 -4.29
N LYS A 160 1.81 0.99 -3.76
CA LYS A 160 2.14 2.39 -3.39
C LYS A 160 2.87 3.19 -4.48
N THR A 161 3.22 2.61 -5.62
CA THR A 161 4.02 3.29 -6.64
C THR A 161 3.44 3.07 -8.01
N LYS A 162 3.17 4.18 -8.70
CA LYS A 162 2.65 4.19 -10.06
C LYS A 162 3.58 4.99 -10.97
N LEU A 163 3.81 4.47 -12.16
CA LEU A 163 4.44 5.18 -13.25
C LEU A 163 3.34 5.63 -14.20
N ILE A 164 3.42 6.89 -14.61
CA ILE A 164 2.49 7.51 -15.55
C ILE A 164 3.26 7.95 -16.78
N ARG A 165 2.71 7.69 -17.94
CA ARG A 165 3.20 8.21 -19.22
C ARG A 165 2.06 8.88 -19.95
N TYR A 166 2.36 10.01 -20.57
CA TYR A 166 1.44 10.71 -21.43
C TYR A 166 2.19 11.61 -22.42
N GLN A 167 1.46 12.20 -23.33
CA GLN A 167 2.02 13.10 -24.35
C GLN A 167 1.26 14.43 -24.33
N ILE A 168 2.02 15.52 -24.36
CA ILE A 168 1.52 16.86 -24.64
C ILE A 168 2.29 17.35 -25.87
N ASP A 169 1.57 17.66 -26.94
CA ASP A 169 2.15 18.02 -28.24
C ASP A 169 3.22 17.01 -28.71
N ASP A 170 4.47 17.41 -28.89
CA ASP A 170 5.58 16.55 -29.30
C ASP A 170 6.44 16.08 -28.13
N VAL A 171 5.98 16.30 -26.89
CA VAL A 171 6.73 15.98 -25.69
C VAL A 171 6.12 14.76 -25.01
N LEU A 172 6.95 13.78 -24.71
CA LEU A 172 6.63 12.66 -23.86
C LEU A 172 6.92 13.02 -22.41
N HIS A 173 5.96 12.79 -21.55
CA HIS A 173 6.05 12.98 -20.12
C HIS A 173 6.06 11.61 -19.43
N THR A 174 6.94 11.45 -18.48
CA THR A 174 7.00 10.28 -17.58
C THR A 174 7.08 10.77 -16.16
N SER A 175 6.20 10.29 -15.31
CA SER A 175 6.20 10.63 -13.89
C SER A 175 6.06 9.40 -13.02
N ILE A 176 6.59 9.48 -11.80
CA ILE A 176 6.44 8.46 -10.77
C ILE A 176 5.74 9.08 -9.57
N TRP A 177 4.62 8.47 -9.20
CA TRP A 177 3.83 8.83 -8.05
C TRP A 177 3.99 7.77 -6.97
N ARG A 178 4.27 8.23 -5.76
CA ARG A 178 4.36 7.38 -4.57
C ARG A 178 3.34 7.81 -3.54
N ARG A 179 2.72 6.84 -2.88
CA ARG A 179 1.78 7.07 -1.80
C ARG A 179 2.42 6.76 -0.45
N HIS A 180 2.41 7.75 0.44
CA HIS A 180 2.58 7.56 1.88
C HIS A 180 1.21 7.72 2.55
N GLU A 181 0.85 8.91 3.02
CA GLU A 181 -0.53 9.27 3.39
C GLU A 181 -1.33 9.69 2.16
N ASN A 182 -0.69 10.42 1.26
CA ASN A 182 -1.25 10.90 0.00
C ASN A 182 -0.34 10.55 -1.18
N TRP A 183 -0.92 10.53 -2.38
CA TRP A 183 -0.16 10.40 -3.61
C TRP A 183 0.65 11.66 -3.88
N GLN A 184 1.97 11.55 -3.96
CA GLN A 184 2.87 12.64 -4.33
C GLN A 184 3.76 12.23 -5.50
N ASN A 185 4.03 13.18 -6.37
CA ASN A 185 4.97 13.03 -7.47
C ASN A 185 6.40 13.07 -6.90
N ILE A 186 7.20 12.05 -7.17
CA ILE A 186 8.60 11.95 -6.75
C ILE A 186 9.57 12.14 -7.90
N PHE A 187 9.08 12.00 -9.14
CA PHE A 187 9.89 12.09 -10.33
C PHE A 187 9.05 12.52 -11.53
N HIS A 188 9.55 13.46 -12.33
CA HIS A 188 8.95 13.84 -13.61
C HIS A 188 10.05 14.10 -14.63
N GLN A 189 9.89 13.55 -15.82
CA GLN A 189 10.78 13.75 -16.95
C GLN A 189 10.01 14.12 -18.21
N GLU A 190 10.54 15.06 -18.95
CA GLU A 190 10.10 15.43 -20.29
C GLU A 190 11.12 14.98 -21.33
N THR A 191 10.63 14.42 -22.44
CA THR A 191 11.48 13.98 -23.54
C THR A 191 10.84 14.40 -24.85
N ARG A 192 11.55 15.19 -25.66
CA ARG A 192 11.09 15.54 -26.99
C ARG A 192 11.16 14.31 -27.90
N LYS A 193 10.12 14.06 -28.68
CA LYS A 193 10.20 13.06 -29.75
C LYS A 193 11.25 13.53 -30.74
N GLY A 194 12.23 12.67 -31.00
CA GLY A 194 13.15 12.88 -32.14
C GLY A 194 12.38 12.76 -33.46
N ASP A 195 12.83 13.53 -34.44
CA ASP A 195 12.35 13.42 -35.82
C ASP A 195 12.60 12.03 -36.41
#